data_6b02317a4f53410a550cf1420b7889e7
#
_entry.id   6b02317a4f53410a550cf1420b7889e7
#
_cell.length_a   1.000
_cell.length_b   1.000
_cell.length_c   1.000
_cell.angle_alpha   90.00
_cell.angle_beta   90.00
_cell.angle_gamma   90.00
#
_symmetry.space_group_name_H-M   'P 1'
#
loop_
_entity.id
_entity.type
_entity.pdbx_description
1 polymer ?
#
loop_
_entity_poly.entity_id
_entity_poly.type
_entity_poly.pdbx_seq_one_letter_code
_entity_poly.pdbx_strand_id
1 'polypeptide(L)'
;MSPRRPTAVGKVRSSAGSLSRQLTLVVTIGVAPVLVALLVVSLLMIVSGHAALLVAGIVVAAGILAFLGARLIASGIIRDVGAIRDGLAAVGRGETEVTIVTDARDELAQLAAAANAMIDDLRTQALAKDQSDSARRHLVAAVSHDLRTPITSLRLLAEAVSDDIVDGELRQAYLARMRTHIDALSALIDDLFELSRLEAGDINWSLERVALDELVGETVEAMRLEAEAKGVAVTASVSDTLVPARANPEKIQRVLFNLIQNAIRHTPGDGSVVVRAEPVATGIEVEIVDSGDGIAPDERDHVFTAFYQGGTQASRTGDGAGLGLAVARAIVEAHGGRIWLADSSAGTRVRFSLPAAV
;
A
#
# COMPACT_ATOMS: atom_id res chain seq x y z
N MET A 1 18.68 -18.13 0.91
CA MET A 1 17.60 -18.80 1.64
C MET A 1 18.10 -19.02 3.07
N SER A 2 17.86 -18.05 3.93
CA SER A 2 18.22 -18.12 5.34
C SER A 2 16.92 -18.26 6.11
N PRO A 3 16.74 -19.23 7.00
CA PRO A 3 15.48 -19.46 7.68
C PRO A 3 15.24 -18.29 8.66
N ARG A 4 14.15 -17.58 8.44
CA ARG A 4 13.59 -16.67 9.45
C ARG A 4 13.39 -17.50 10.73
N ARG A 5 14.17 -17.19 11.76
CA ARG A 5 13.91 -17.68 13.11
C ARG A 5 12.48 -17.28 13.49
N PRO A 6 11.68 -18.21 13.99
CA PRO A 6 10.39 -17.85 14.55
C PRO A 6 10.69 -16.89 15.71
N THR A 7 10.13 -15.68 15.62
CA THR A 7 10.03 -14.75 16.73
C THR A 7 9.48 -15.53 17.91
N ALA A 8 10.26 -15.59 18.98
CA ALA A 8 9.87 -16.18 20.24
C ALA A 8 8.50 -15.59 20.61
N VAL A 9 7.47 -16.41 20.49
CA VAL A 9 6.21 -16.20 21.19
C VAL A 9 6.61 -16.16 22.66
N GLY A 10 6.74 -14.94 23.17
CA GLY A 10 7.00 -14.70 24.57
C GLY A 10 5.94 -15.49 25.32
N LYS A 11 6.40 -16.45 26.12
CA LYS A 11 5.58 -17.18 27.07
C LYS A 11 4.91 -16.11 27.91
N VAL A 12 3.70 -15.70 27.52
CA VAL A 12 2.79 -14.95 28.37
C VAL A 12 2.63 -15.84 29.57
N ARG A 13 3.41 -15.56 30.61
CA ARG A 13 3.19 -16.12 31.94
C ARG A 13 1.76 -15.74 32.23
N SER A 14 0.89 -16.70 32.05
CA SER A 14 -0.49 -16.62 32.45
C SER A 14 -0.48 -16.18 33.90
N SER A 15 -0.73 -14.91 34.15
CA SER A 15 -1.22 -14.46 35.43
C SER A 15 -2.68 -14.94 35.56
N ALA A 16 -2.91 -16.24 35.30
CA ALA A 16 -4.15 -16.94 35.55
C ALA A 16 -4.46 -16.91 37.04
N GLY A 17 -4.54 -15.72 37.58
CA GLY A 17 -4.57 -15.50 38.99
C GLY A 17 -5.47 -14.38 39.45
N SER A 18 -5.87 -13.39 38.59
CA SER A 18 -6.53 -12.22 39.13
C SER A 18 -8.05 -12.39 39.25
N LEU A 19 -8.73 -12.82 38.20
CA LEU A 19 -10.18 -13.07 38.27
C LEU A 19 -10.50 -14.29 39.18
N SER A 20 -9.71 -15.37 39.01
CA SER A 20 -9.79 -16.55 39.90
C SER A 20 -9.43 -16.21 41.33
N ARG A 21 -8.42 -15.36 41.59
CA ARG A 21 -8.10 -14.86 42.94
C ARG A 21 -9.21 -13.97 43.51
N GLN A 22 -9.80 -13.08 42.70
CA GLN A 22 -10.91 -12.24 43.13
C GLN A 22 -12.14 -13.07 43.47
N LEU A 23 -12.52 -14.05 42.63
CA LEU A 23 -13.59 -15.00 42.92
C LEU A 23 -13.30 -15.85 44.16
N THR A 24 -12.07 -16.35 44.30
CA THR A 24 -11.65 -17.12 45.48
C THR A 24 -11.72 -16.23 46.73
N LEU A 25 -11.30 -14.97 46.63
CA LEU A 25 -11.33 -14.02 47.72
C LEU A 25 -12.79 -13.68 48.14
N VAL A 26 -13.70 -13.52 47.15
CA VAL A 26 -15.13 -13.30 47.39
C VAL A 26 -15.77 -14.51 48.10
N VAL A 27 -15.47 -15.71 47.59
CA VAL A 27 -15.96 -16.97 48.20
C VAL A 27 -15.37 -17.15 49.62
N THR A 28 -14.08 -16.88 49.79
CA THR A 28 -13.43 -17.01 51.10
C THR A 28 -13.96 -15.99 52.11
N ILE A 29 -14.13 -14.73 51.72
CA ILE A 29 -14.72 -13.67 52.58
C ILE A 29 -16.18 -13.97 52.88
N GLY A 30 -16.92 -14.58 51.95
CA GLY A 30 -18.33 -14.95 52.19
C GLY A 30 -18.51 -16.21 53.03
N VAL A 31 -17.70 -17.24 52.82
CA VAL A 31 -17.86 -18.55 53.45
C VAL A 31 -17.10 -18.67 54.78
N ALA A 32 -15.89 -18.10 54.89
CA ALA A 32 -15.07 -18.22 56.08
C ALA A 32 -15.76 -17.66 57.37
N PRO A 33 -16.37 -16.46 57.32
CA PRO A 33 -17.06 -15.94 58.52
C PRO A 33 -18.28 -16.79 58.91
N VAL A 34 -18.99 -17.37 57.94
CA VAL A 34 -20.10 -18.27 58.20
C VAL A 34 -19.64 -19.54 58.89
N LEU A 35 -18.53 -20.13 58.45
CA LEU A 35 -17.93 -21.32 59.06
C LEU A 35 -17.43 -21.03 60.49
N VAL A 36 -16.73 -19.88 60.63
CA VAL A 36 -16.25 -19.44 61.95
C VAL A 36 -17.41 -19.20 62.88
N ALA A 37 -18.48 -18.58 62.42
CA ALA A 37 -19.70 -18.35 63.23
C ALA A 37 -20.39 -19.66 63.58
N LEU A 38 -20.49 -20.63 62.69
CA LEU A 38 -21.04 -21.99 63.04
C LEU A 38 -20.16 -22.71 64.04
N LEU A 39 -18.86 -22.61 63.96
CA LEU A 39 -17.93 -23.18 64.93
C LEU A 39 -18.09 -22.53 66.29
N VAL A 40 -18.17 -21.20 66.36
CA VAL A 40 -18.37 -20.43 67.56
C VAL A 40 -19.75 -20.74 68.22
N VAL A 41 -20.81 -20.84 67.41
CA VAL A 41 -22.14 -21.26 67.87
C VAL A 41 -22.09 -22.69 68.44
N SER A 42 -21.39 -23.61 67.76
CA SER A 42 -21.22 -24.98 68.26
C SER A 42 -20.48 -25.05 69.59
N LEU A 43 -19.46 -24.21 69.79
CA LEU A 43 -18.68 -24.10 71.01
C LEU A 43 -19.47 -23.39 72.14
N LEU A 44 -20.36 -22.43 71.82
CA LEU A 44 -21.17 -21.63 72.80
C LEU A 44 -22.49 -22.25 73.10
N MET A 45 -22.86 -23.40 72.54
CA MET A 45 -24.11 -24.10 72.81
C MET A 45 -24.29 -24.48 74.30
N ILE A 46 -23.28 -24.20 75.16
CA ILE A 46 -23.27 -24.38 76.63
C ILE A 46 -23.45 -23.05 77.38
N VAL A 47 -23.60 -21.89 76.73
CA VAL A 47 -23.57 -20.57 77.37
C VAL A 47 -24.82 -19.73 77.04
N SER A 48 -25.23 -18.92 78.04
CA SER A 48 -26.44 -18.05 78.19
C SER A 48 -26.95 -17.34 76.90
N GLY A 49 -28.26 -17.06 76.85
CA GLY A 49 -28.98 -16.43 75.73
C GLY A 49 -28.43 -15.09 75.22
N HIS A 50 -27.71 -14.34 76.04
CA HIS A 50 -27.04 -13.08 75.60
C HIS A 50 -25.89 -13.31 74.68
N ALA A 51 -25.11 -14.40 74.84
CA ALA A 51 -24.01 -14.74 73.95
C ALA A 51 -24.50 -15.18 72.56
N ALA A 52 -25.62 -15.86 72.48
CA ALA A 52 -26.26 -16.27 71.24
C ALA A 52 -26.68 -15.04 70.35
N LEU A 53 -27.23 -13.99 70.98
CA LEU A 53 -27.59 -12.76 70.28
C LEU A 53 -26.39 -12.00 69.77
N LEU A 54 -25.27 -11.94 70.47
CA LEU A 54 -24.02 -11.33 70.04
C LEU A 54 -23.42 -12.07 68.80
N VAL A 55 -23.40 -13.38 68.85
CA VAL A 55 -22.92 -14.20 67.74
C VAL A 55 -23.80 -14.04 66.47
N ALA A 56 -25.13 -14.04 66.68
CA ALA A 56 -26.04 -13.77 65.55
C ALA A 56 -25.82 -12.38 64.92
N GLY A 57 -25.59 -11.34 65.75
CA GLY A 57 -25.25 -9.99 65.27
C GLY A 57 -23.95 -9.96 64.46
N ILE A 58 -22.88 -10.66 64.90
CA ILE A 58 -21.62 -10.75 64.21
C ILE A 58 -21.75 -11.47 62.81
N VAL A 59 -22.53 -12.57 62.81
CA VAL A 59 -22.79 -13.33 61.56
C VAL A 59 -23.52 -12.48 60.52
N VAL A 60 -24.56 -11.75 60.97
CA VAL A 60 -25.34 -10.86 60.13
C VAL A 60 -24.45 -9.72 59.60
N ALA A 61 -23.65 -9.08 60.44
CA ALA A 61 -22.72 -8.02 60.02
C ALA A 61 -21.65 -8.51 59.00
N ALA A 62 -21.06 -9.69 59.27
CA ALA A 62 -20.12 -10.33 58.35
C ALA A 62 -20.79 -10.70 57.02
N GLY A 63 -22.02 -11.20 57.03
CA GLY A 63 -22.80 -11.49 55.82
C GLY A 63 -23.09 -10.23 54.97
N ILE A 64 -23.48 -9.15 55.64
CA ILE A 64 -23.72 -7.85 54.99
C ILE A 64 -22.42 -7.35 54.36
N LEU A 65 -21.29 -7.38 55.06
CA LEU A 65 -20.00 -6.92 54.57
C LEU A 65 -19.52 -7.77 53.35
N ALA A 66 -19.67 -9.09 53.47
CA ALA A 66 -19.36 -10.01 52.36
C ALA A 66 -20.25 -9.75 51.14
N PHE A 67 -21.54 -9.52 51.31
CA PHE A 67 -22.48 -9.18 50.26
C PHE A 67 -22.12 -7.85 49.56
N LEU A 68 -21.80 -6.82 50.34
CA LEU A 68 -21.37 -5.53 49.79
C LEU A 68 -20.05 -5.64 49.01
N GLY A 69 -19.06 -6.37 49.53
CA GLY A 69 -17.80 -6.65 48.84
C GLY A 69 -18.00 -7.40 47.51
N ALA A 70 -18.82 -8.45 47.53
CA ALA A 70 -19.15 -9.20 46.33
C ALA A 70 -19.86 -8.33 45.28
N ARG A 71 -20.80 -7.49 45.73
CA ARG A 71 -21.53 -6.55 44.84
C ARG A 71 -20.60 -5.52 44.19
N LEU A 72 -19.62 -4.98 44.92
CA LEU A 72 -18.64 -4.03 44.39
C LEU A 72 -17.77 -4.68 43.29
N ILE A 73 -17.27 -5.88 43.56
CA ILE A 73 -16.43 -6.62 42.58
C ILE A 73 -17.26 -6.98 41.34
N ALA A 74 -18.48 -7.52 41.52
CA ALA A 74 -19.34 -7.88 40.40
C ALA A 74 -19.73 -6.67 39.54
N SER A 75 -19.98 -5.50 40.15
CA SER A 75 -20.33 -4.28 39.42
C SER A 75 -19.15 -3.77 38.53
N GLY A 76 -17.91 -3.96 38.99
CA GLY A 76 -16.71 -3.66 38.18
C GLY A 76 -16.65 -4.55 36.95
N ILE A 77 -16.74 -5.87 37.15
CA ILE A 77 -16.69 -6.85 36.05
C ILE A 77 -17.78 -6.59 34.99
N ILE A 78 -19.03 -6.36 35.46
CA ILE A 78 -20.17 -6.11 34.55
C ILE A 78 -19.95 -4.84 33.74
N ARG A 79 -19.38 -3.79 34.33
CA ARG A 79 -19.08 -2.53 33.64
C ARG A 79 -18.00 -2.74 32.55
N ASP A 80 -16.91 -3.43 32.87
CA ASP A 80 -15.82 -3.67 31.95
C ASP A 80 -16.26 -4.57 30.78
N VAL A 81 -17.00 -5.63 31.03
CA VAL A 81 -17.63 -6.47 30.01
C VAL A 81 -18.61 -5.65 29.15
N GLY A 82 -19.38 -4.76 29.78
CA GLY A 82 -20.28 -3.83 29.09
C GLY A 82 -19.51 -2.92 28.13
N ALA A 83 -18.40 -2.32 28.58
CA ALA A 83 -17.57 -1.45 27.78
C ALA A 83 -16.97 -2.19 26.53
N ILE A 84 -16.51 -3.42 26.75
CA ILE A 84 -15.98 -4.25 25.63
C ILE A 84 -17.11 -4.57 24.64
N ARG A 85 -18.27 -5.01 25.14
CA ARG A 85 -19.44 -5.32 24.28
C ARG A 85 -19.88 -4.09 23.46
N ASP A 86 -20.01 -2.94 24.11
CA ASP A 86 -20.52 -1.72 23.49
C ASP A 86 -19.50 -1.17 22.46
N GLY A 87 -18.20 -1.26 22.76
CA GLY A 87 -17.14 -0.95 21.81
C GLY A 87 -17.16 -1.86 20.56
N LEU A 88 -17.26 -3.17 20.75
CA LEU A 88 -17.36 -4.11 19.62
C LEU A 88 -18.66 -3.91 18.82
N ALA A 89 -19.77 -3.58 19.49
CA ALA A 89 -21.02 -3.28 18.80
C ALA A 89 -20.93 -1.98 17.98
N ALA A 90 -20.21 -0.98 18.43
CA ALA A 90 -19.94 0.25 17.69
C ALA A 90 -19.12 -0.04 16.40
N VAL A 91 -18.08 -0.87 16.51
CA VAL A 91 -17.32 -1.34 15.33
C VAL A 91 -18.21 -2.11 14.35
N GLY A 92 -19.10 -2.97 14.85
CA GLY A 92 -20.08 -3.68 14.02
C GLY A 92 -21.06 -2.77 13.25
N ARG A 93 -21.27 -1.53 13.72
CA ARG A 93 -22.03 -0.49 13.02
C ARG A 93 -21.20 0.33 12.03
N GLY A 94 -19.89 0.04 11.91
CA GLY A 94 -18.98 0.75 11.03
C GLY A 94 -18.22 1.92 11.67
N GLU A 95 -18.32 2.08 13.00
CA GLU A 95 -17.57 3.09 13.74
C GLU A 95 -16.15 2.57 14.00
N THR A 96 -15.16 3.06 13.25
CA THR A 96 -13.75 2.60 13.36
C THR A 96 -12.90 3.46 14.31
N GLU A 97 -13.43 4.58 14.80
CA GLU A 97 -12.71 5.50 15.73
C GLU A 97 -13.06 5.21 17.19
N VAL A 98 -13.33 3.96 17.53
CA VAL A 98 -13.68 3.53 18.89
C VAL A 98 -12.45 2.97 19.57
N THR A 99 -12.24 3.38 20.84
CA THR A 99 -11.23 2.78 21.73
C THR A 99 -11.94 2.24 22.95
N ILE A 100 -11.75 0.95 23.25
CA ILE A 100 -12.30 0.30 24.43
C ILE A 100 -11.40 0.65 25.61
N VAL A 101 -11.94 1.38 26.59
CA VAL A 101 -11.26 1.71 27.84
C VAL A 101 -11.84 0.86 28.96
N THR A 102 -10.99 0.24 29.76
CA THR A 102 -11.36 -0.59 30.93
C THR A 102 -10.46 -0.26 32.10
N ASP A 103 -11.03 -0.31 33.30
CA ASP A 103 -10.29 -0.19 34.57
C ASP A 103 -9.73 -1.54 35.06
N ALA A 104 -10.04 -2.62 34.37
CA ALA A 104 -9.56 -3.95 34.69
C ALA A 104 -8.02 -4.05 34.56
N ARG A 105 -7.43 -4.91 35.40
CA ARG A 105 -5.97 -5.21 35.40
C ARG A 105 -5.70 -6.70 35.25
N ASP A 106 -6.66 -7.43 34.77
CA ASP A 106 -6.71 -8.89 34.68
C ASP A 106 -6.95 -9.36 33.23
N GLU A 107 -7.59 -10.50 33.10
CA GLU A 107 -7.93 -11.11 31.81
C GLU A 107 -8.84 -10.20 30.96
N LEU A 108 -9.65 -9.36 31.60
CA LEU A 108 -10.49 -8.39 30.87
C LEU A 108 -9.67 -7.27 30.26
N ALA A 109 -8.60 -6.83 30.93
CA ALA A 109 -7.66 -5.87 30.31
C ALA A 109 -6.96 -6.46 29.09
N GLN A 110 -6.58 -7.75 29.15
CA GLN A 110 -5.99 -8.44 28.00
C GLN A 110 -6.99 -8.57 26.85
N LEU A 111 -8.25 -8.87 27.16
CA LEU A 111 -9.32 -8.95 26.16
C LEU A 111 -9.60 -7.59 25.52
N ALA A 112 -9.65 -6.52 26.31
CA ALA A 112 -9.79 -5.16 25.79
C ALA A 112 -8.62 -4.75 24.90
N ALA A 113 -7.38 -5.08 25.28
CA ALA A 113 -6.19 -4.83 24.47
C ALA A 113 -6.22 -5.60 23.15
N ALA A 114 -6.61 -6.88 23.17
CA ALA A 114 -6.77 -7.68 21.96
C ALA A 114 -7.88 -7.14 21.05
N ALA A 115 -8.99 -6.69 21.62
CA ALA A 115 -10.07 -6.07 20.87
C ALA A 115 -9.62 -4.74 20.23
N ASN A 116 -8.91 -3.89 20.97
CA ASN A 116 -8.36 -2.65 20.42
C ASN A 116 -7.35 -2.91 19.28
N ALA A 117 -6.47 -3.90 19.41
CA ALA A 117 -5.55 -4.29 18.34
C ALA A 117 -6.30 -4.74 17.06
N MET A 118 -7.40 -5.48 17.21
CA MET A 118 -8.25 -5.86 16.08
C MET A 118 -8.96 -4.66 15.46
N ILE A 119 -9.40 -3.70 16.25
CA ILE A 119 -10.01 -2.44 15.77
C ILE A 119 -8.99 -1.63 14.96
N ASP A 120 -7.75 -1.51 15.44
CA ASP A 120 -6.68 -0.80 14.73
C ASP A 120 -6.33 -1.49 13.39
N ASP A 121 -6.31 -2.82 13.35
CA ASP A 121 -6.10 -3.57 12.11
C ASP A 121 -7.24 -3.35 11.10
N LEU A 122 -8.49 -3.44 11.54
CA LEU A 122 -9.66 -3.15 10.72
C LEU A 122 -9.65 -1.71 10.19
N ARG A 123 -9.25 -0.73 11.02
CA ARG A 123 -9.11 0.67 10.61
C ARG A 123 -8.06 0.83 9.53
N THR A 124 -6.90 0.19 9.70
CA THR A 124 -5.82 0.22 8.71
C THR A 124 -6.25 -0.39 7.39
N GLN A 125 -6.96 -1.52 7.43
CA GLN A 125 -7.50 -2.16 6.23
C GLN A 125 -8.58 -1.32 5.55
N ALA A 126 -9.46 -0.67 6.32
CA ALA A 126 -10.49 0.22 5.77
C ALA A 126 -9.86 1.42 5.06
N LEU A 127 -8.87 2.08 5.67
CA LEU A 127 -8.14 3.19 5.06
C LEU A 127 -7.41 2.77 3.78
N ALA A 128 -6.73 1.63 3.78
CA ALA A 128 -6.06 1.10 2.59
C ALA A 128 -7.06 0.80 1.46
N LYS A 129 -8.23 0.25 1.80
CA LYS A 129 -9.31 0.00 0.84
C LYS A 129 -9.86 1.31 0.26
N ASP A 130 -10.17 2.30 1.10
CA ASP A 130 -10.68 3.59 0.64
C ASP A 130 -9.69 4.31 -0.28
N GLN A 131 -8.39 4.23 0.03
CA GLN A 131 -7.32 4.76 -0.83
C GLN A 131 -7.30 4.03 -2.19
N SER A 132 -7.37 2.69 -2.18
CA SER A 132 -7.41 1.88 -3.40
C SER A 132 -8.66 2.19 -4.25
N ASP A 133 -9.84 2.29 -3.62
CA ASP A 133 -11.10 2.61 -4.32
C ASP A 133 -11.09 4.05 -4.87
N SER A 134 -10.45 4.99 -4.18
CA SER A 134 -10.25 6.36 -4.66
C SER A 134 -9.30 6.41 -5.85
N ALA A 135 -8.15 5.74 -5.75
CA ALA A 135 -7.18 5.62 -6.85
C ALA A 135 -7.84 5.01 -8.10
N ARG A 136 -8.62 3.94 -7.93
CA ARG A 136 -9.36 3.30 -9.03
C ARG A 136 -10.37 4.24 -9.68
N ARG A 137 -11.12 5.04 -8.91
CA ARG A 137 -12.06 6.03 -9.46
C ARG A 137 -11.35 7.12 -10.24
N HIS A 138 -10.22 7.62 -9.73
CA HIS A 138 -9.39 8.61 -10.42
C HIS A 138 -8.83 8.03 -11.72
N LEU A 139 -8.35 6.78 -11.69
CA LEU A 139 -7.87 6.06 -12.87
C LEU A 139 -8.94 5.99 -13.96
N VAL A 140 -10.17 5.54 -13.64
CA VAL A 140 -11.29 5.44 -14.61
C VAL A 140 -11.65 6.82 -15.18
N ALA A 141 -11.65 7.86 -14.36
CA ALA A 141 -11.95 9.22 -14.80
C ALA A 141 -10.87 9.76 -15.75
N ALA A 142 -9.59 9.56 -15.43
CA ALA A 142 -8.46 9.96 -16.25
C ALA A 142 -8.42 9.22 -17.59
N VAL A 143 -8.58 7.88 -17.57
CA VAL A 143 -8.73 7.05 -18.79
C VAL A 143 -9.83 7.59 -19.70
N SER A 144 -11.01 7.86 -19.12
CA SER A 144 -12.17 8.33 -19.90
C SER A 144 -11.90 9.70 -20.54
N HIS A 145 -11.15 10.56 -19.87
CA HIS A 145 -10.75 11.86 -20.39
C HIS A 145 -9.75 11.70 -21.55
N ASP A 146 -8.70 10.91 -21.35
CA ASP A 146 -7.59 10.77 -22.29
C ASP A 146 -7.96 9.92 -23.53
N LEU A 147 -8.95 9.04 -23.42
CA LEU A 147 -9.57 8.37 -24.57
C LEU A 147 -10.45 9.34 -25.38
N ARG A 148 -11.18 10.25 -24.73
CA ARG A 148 -12.12 11.15 -25.40
C ARG A 148 -11.43 12.12 -26.36
N THR A 149 -10.27 12.62 -25.99
CA THR A 149 -9.52 13.61 -26.80
C THR A 149 -9.13 13.07 -28.17
N PRO A 150 -8.38 11.94 -28.31
CA PRO A 150 -8.05 11.38 -29.61
C PRO A 150 -9.28 10.90 -30.40
N ILE A 151 -10.31 10.34 -29.73
CA ILE A 151 -11.55 9.92 -30.38
C ILE A 151 -12.27 11.14 -31.00
N THR A 152 -12.34 12.27 -30.29
CA THR A 152 -12.94 13.49 -30.82
C THR A 152 -12.17 14.04 -32.02
N SER A 153 -10.82 14.03 -31.94
CA SER A 153 -9.95 14.43 -33.05
C SER A 153 -10.13 13.51 -34.26
N LEU A 154 -10.14 12.20 -34.05
CA LEU A 154 -10.39 11.20 -35.10
C LEU A 154 -11.73 11.44 -35.80
N ARG A 155 -12.79 11.70 -35.02
CA ARG A 155 -14.12 11.99 -35.58
C ARG A 155 -14.12 13.21 -36.46
N LEU A 156 -13.53 14.33 -36.00
CA LEU A 156 -13.43 15.57 -36.79
C LEU A 156 -12.62 15.38 -38.08
N LEU A 157 -11.50 14.66 -38.02
CA LEU A 157 -10.67 14.37 -39.19
C LEU A 157 -11.42 13.46 -40.18
N ALA A 158 -12.17 12.47 -39.68
CA ALA A 158 -12.98 11.57 -40.50
C ALA A 158 -14.14 12.31 -41.19
N GLU A 159 -14.88 13.17 -40.48
CA GLU A 159 -15.90 14.04 -41.02
C GLU A 159 -15.34 14.93 -42.14
N ALA A 160 -14.20 15.60 -41.90
CA ALA A 160 -13.57 16.46 -42.91
C ALA A 160 -13.15 15.72 -44.19
N VAL A 161 -12.69 14.46 -44.07
CA VAL A 161 -12.35 13.59 -45.20
C VAL A 161 -13.59 13.05 -45.91
N SER A 162 -14.66 12.74 -45.16
CA SER A 162 -15.90 12.15 -45.67
C SER A 162 -16.75 13.16 -46.45
N ASP A 163 -16.76 14.42 -45.98
CA ASP A 163 -17.58 15.50 -46.58
C ASP A 163 -16.87 16.19 -47.75
N ASP A 164 -15.80 15.59 -48.26
CA ASP A 164 -14.93 16.16 -49.34
C ASP A 164 -14.49 17.60 -49.08
N ILE A 165 -14.39 18.01 -47.80
CA ILE A 165 -13.92 19.34 -47.39
C ILE A 165 -12.42 19.48 -47.69
N VAL A 166 -11.68 18.34 -47.72
CA VAL A 166 -10.24 18.27 -47.97
C VAL A 166 -9.92 17.32 -49.11
N ASP A 167 -9.05 17.72 -50.01
CA ASP A 167 -8.56 16.94 -51.15
C ASP A 167 -7.04 16.89 -51.23
N GLY A 168 -6.50 16.11 -52.15
CA GLY A 168 -5.07 16.02 -52.49
C GLY A 168 -4.17 15.77 -51.29
N GLU A 169 -3.16 16.63 -51.11
CA GLU A 169 -2.15 16.51 -50.05
C GLU A 169 -2.75 16.68 -48.63
N LEU A 170 -3.75 17.55 -48.51
CA LEU A 170 -4.40 17.78 -47.20
C LEU A 170 -5.16 16.54 -46.72
N ARG A 171 -5.80 15.82 -47.62
CA ARG A 171 -6.46 14.53 -47.33
C ARG A 171 -5.45 13.49 -46.83
N GLN A 172 -4.27 13.41 -47.48
CA GLN A 172 -3.20 12.51 -47.05
C GLN A 172 -2.68 12.88 -45.65
N ALA A 173 -2.48 14.17 -45.38
CA ALA A 173 -2.07 14.67 -44.07
C ALA A 173 -3.09 14.33 -42.97
N TYR A 174 -4.40 14.43 -43.26
CA TYR A 174 -5.46 14.07 -42.31
C TYR A 174 -5.49 12.56 -42.04
N LEU A 175 -5.34 11.74 -43.09
CA LEU A 175 -5.22 10.27 -42.93
C LEU A 175 -3.99 9.87 -42.09
N ALA A 176 -2.87 10.54 -42.34
CA ALA A 176 -1.65 10.32 -41.52
C ALA A 176 -1.89 10.67 -40.03
N ARG A 177 -2.51 11.83 -39.74
CA ARG A 177 -2.89 12.21 -38.38
C ARG A 177 -3.87 11.23 -37.73
N MET A 178 -4.84 10.71 -38.50
CA MET A 178 -5.75 9.69 -37.98
C MET A 178 -4.98 8.42 -37.56
N ARG A 179 -4.00 7.97 -38.36
CA ARG A 179 -3.14 6.83 -37.99
C ARG A 179 -2.38 7.10 -36.69
N THR A 180 -1.76 8.26 -36.56
CA THR A 180 -1.06 8.64 -35.30
C THR A 180 -2.01 8.59 -34.09
N HIS A 181 -3.25 9.07 -34.22
CA HIS A 181 -4.23 8.99 -33.12
C HIS A 181 -4.68 7.56 -32.81
N ILE A 182 -4.81 6.69 -33.83
CA ILE A 182 -5.12 5.26 -33.64
C ILE A 182 -3.99 4.55 -32.93
N ASP A 183 -2.74 4.78 -33.34
CA ASP A 183 -1.57 4.17 -32.74
C ASP A 183 -1.42 4.61 -31.27
N ALA A 184 -1.59 5.90 -30.99
CA ALA A 184 -1.58 6.43 -29.63
C ALA A 184 -2.69 5.82 -28.75
N LEU A 185 -3.89 5.63 -29.29
CA LEU A 185 -5.03 5.02 -28.61
C LEU A 185 -4.75 3.54 -28.29
N SER A 186 -4.19 2.81 -29.25
CA SER A 186 -3.80 1.41 -29.06
C SER A 186 -2.74 1.26 -27.97
N ALA A 187 -1.69 2.09 -27.99
CA ALA A 187 -0.67 2.09 -26.97
C ALA A 187 -1.23 2.39 -25.56
N LEU A 188 -2.17 3.34 -25.46
CA LEU A 188 -2.84 3.67 -24.20
C LEU A 188 -3.66 2.50 -23.66
N ILE A 189 -4.40 1.80 -24.53
CA ILE A 189 -5.16 0.61 -24.16
C ILE A 189 -4.21 -0.51 -23.68
N ASP A 190 -3.12 -0.76 -24.39
CA ASP A 190 -2.13 -1.78 -24.02
C ASP A 190 -1.43 -1.45 -22.69
N ASP A 191 -1.13 -0.17 -22.44
CA ASP A 191 -0.59 0.29 -21.16
C ASP A 191 -1.58 0.08 -20.01
N LEU A 192 -2.86 0.37 -20.23
CA LEU A 192 -3.91 0.19 -19.22
C LEU A 192 -4.12 -1.29 -18.89
N PHE A 193 -4.17 -2.17 -19.89
CA PHE A 193 -4.28 -3.61 -19.68
C PHE A 193 -3.08 -4.16 -18.91
N GLU A 194 -1.88 -3.74 -19.29
CA GLU A 194 -0.65 -4.16 -18.60
C GLU A 194 -0.65 -3.72 -17.14
N LEU A 195 -0.95 -2.44 -16.88
CA LEU A 195 -1.04 -1.91 -15.51
C LEU A 195 -2.10 -2.66 -14.69
N SER A 196 -3.29 -2.88 -15.25
CA SER A 196 -4.37 -3.60 -14.58
C SER A 196 -3.99 -5.03 -14.20
N ARG A 197 -3.27 -5.75 -15.08
CA ARG A 197 -2.78 -7.11 -14.81
C ARG A 197 -1.71 -7.13 -13.72
N LEU A 198 -0.80 -6.17 -13.75
CA LEU A 198 0.26 -6.03 -12.75
C LEU A 198 -0.30 -5.70 -11.37
N GLU A 199 -1.26 -4.78 -11.27
CA GLU A 199 -1.94 -4.45 -10.03
C GLU A 199 -2.77 -5.62 -9.45
N ALA A 200 -3.35 -6.45 -10.32
CA ALA A 200 -4.05 -7.67 -9.92
C ALA A 200 -3.10 -8.80 -9.48
N GLY A 201 -1.79 -8.65 -9.65
CA GLY A 201 -0.80 -9.70 -9.40
C GLY A 201 -0.84 -10.84 -10.44
N ASP A 202 -1.53 -10.65 -11.57
CA ASP A 202 -1.63 -11.62 -12.66
C ASP A 202 -0.38 -11.56 -13.56
N ILE A 203 0.75 -12.02 -12.99
CA ILE A 203 2.05 -12.00 -13.65
C ILE A 203 2.24 -13.33 -14.37
N ASN A 204 2.01 -13.34 -15.68
CA ASN A 204 2.09 -14.52 -16.54
C ASN A 204 3.31 -14.50 -17.48
N TRP A 205 4.48 -14.02 -17.02
CA TRP A 205 5.71 -14.11 -17.79
C TRP A 205 6.80 -14.90 -17.06
N SER A 206 7.70 -15.53 -17.83
CA SER A 206 8.88 -16.20 -17.29
C SER A 206 10.02 -15.20 -17.09
N LEU A 207 10.76 -15.38 -16.00
CA LEU A 207 12.01 -14.68 -15.77
C LEU A 207 13.17 -15.54 -16.26
N GLU A 208 14.02 -14.97 -17.11
CA GLU A 208 15.19 -15.62 -17.67
C GLU A 208 16.46 -14.79 -17.46
N ARG A 209 17.59 -15.28 -17.95
CA ARG A 209 18.87 -14.56 -17.90
C ARG A 209 18.94 -13.61 -19.08
N VAL A 210 18.90 -12.30 -18.80
CA VAL A 210 18.89 -11.25 -19.82
C VAL A 210 20.23 -10.52 -19.82
N ALA A 211 20.86 -10.46 -20.99
CA ALA A 211 22.03 -9.63 -21.27
C ALA A 211 21.57 -8.17 -21.44
N LEU A 212 21.70 -7.37 -20.38
CA LEU A 212 21.19 -5.99 -20.38
C LEU A 212 22.03 -5.06 -21.28
N ASP A 213 23.28 -5.38 -21.52
CA ASP A 213 24.15 -4.67 -22.47
C ASP A 213 23.58 -4.74 -23.90
N GLU A 214 23.21 -5.93 -24.36
CA GLU A 214 22.55 -6.14 -25.65
C GLU A 214 21.20 -5.43 -25.71
N LEU A 215 20.35 -5.65 -24.70
CA LEU A 215 18.99 -5.09 -24.65
C LEU A 215 18.98 -3.56 -24.62
N VAL A 216 19.87 -2.93 -23.86
CA VAL A 216 20.04 -1.47 -23.83
C VAL A 216 20.53 -0.97 -25.19
N GLY A 217 21.53 -1.63 -25.78
CA GLY A 217 22.07 -1.27 -27.11
C GLY A 217 20.99 -1.32 -28.18
N GLU A 218 20.26 -2.41 -28.30
CA GLU A 218 19.15 -2.57 -29.26
C GLU A 218 18.04 -1.52 -29.05
N THR A 219 17.68 -1.23 -27.80
CA THR A 219 16.64 -0.25 -27.50
C THR A 219 17.09 1.17 -27.87
N VAL A 220 18.32 1.55 -27.54
CA VAL A 220 18.89 2.86 -27.91
C VAL A 220 18.95 3.03 -29.42
N GLU A 221 19.38 1.98 -30.16
CA GLU A 221 19.42 2.02 -31.63
C GLU A 221 18.01 2.15 -32.23
N ALA A 222 17.01 1.45 -31.68
CA ALA A 222 15.62 1.56 -32.13
C ALA A 222 15.04 2.97 -31.93
N MET A 223 15.45 3.67 -30.86
CA MET A 223 15.00 5.04 -30.55
C MET A 223 15.77 6.14 -31.30
N ARG A 224 16.83 5.80 -31.99
CA ARG A 224 17.72 6.78 -32.65
C ARG A 224 17.01 7.66 -33.67
N LEU A 225 16.15 7.09 -34.51
CA LEU A 225 15.41 7.84 -35.53
C LEU A 225 14.46 8.88 -34.91
N GLU A 226 13.78 8.51 -33.82
CA GLU A 226 12.89 9.44 -33.11
C GLU A 226 13.67 10.57 -32.45
N ALA A 227 14.81 10.25 -31.85
CA ALA A 227 15.71 11.22 -31.24
C ALA A 227 16.32 12.19 -32.28
N GLU A 228 16.82 11.66 -33.42
CA GLU A 228 17.37 12.47 -34.52
C GLU A 228 16.30 13.42 -35.09
N ALA A 229 15.07 12.96 -35.28
CA ALA A 229 13.97 13.80 -35.74
C ALA A 229 13.69 14.99 -34.80
N LYS A 230 14.01 14.86 -33.51
CA LYS A 230 13.91 15.92 -32.52
C LYS A 230 15.22 16.69 -32.31
N GLY A 231 16.32 16.25 -32.88
CA GLY A 231 17.66 16.85 -32.70
C GLY A 231 18.29 16.48 -31.34
N VAL A 232 17.93 15.35 -30.75
CA VAL A 232 18.44 14.87 -29.44
C VAL A 232 19.43 13.74 -29.66
N ALA A 233 20.60 13.80 -29.01
CA ALA A 233 21.58 12.72 -29.06
C ALA A 233 21.26 11.66 -28.02
N VAL A 234 21.05 10.39 -28.41
CA VAL A 234 20.86 9.27 -27.49
C VAL A 234 22.07 8.33 -27.56
N THR A 235 22.62 7.99 -26.37
CA THR A 235 23.80 7.13 -26.26
C THR A 235 23.65 6.11 -25.14
N ALA A 236 24.28 4.93 -25.31
CA ALA A 236 24.42 3.91 -24.29
C ALA A 236 25.85 3.89 -23.72
N SER A 237 25.97 3.71 -22.41
CA SER A 237 27.23 3.53 -21.70
C SER A 237 27.06 2.38 -20.71
N VAL A 238 27.37 1.18 -21.15
CA VAL A 238 27.18 -0.05 -20.36
C VAL A 238 28.52 -0.56 -19.89
N SER A 239 28.60 -1.03 -18.65
CA SER A 239 29.82 -1.59 -18.07
C SER A 239 30.15 -2.96 -18.69
N ASP A 240 31.40 -3.17 -19.08
CA ASP A 240 31.89 -4.47 -19.59
C ASP A 240 31.82 -5.60 -18.54
N THR A 241 31.61 -5.28 -17.28
CA THR A 241 31.50 -6.24 -16.15
C THR A 241 30.07 -6.55 -15.77
N LEU A 242 29.10 -6.17 -16.61
CA LEU A 242 27.68 -6.37 -16.31
C LEU A 242 27.33 -7.87 -16.28
N VAL A 243 26.70 -8.29 -15.17
CA VAL A 243 26.18 -9.66 -15.06
C VAL A 243 24.77 -9.72 -15.65
N PRO A 244 24.30 -10.87 -16.15
CA PRO A 244 22.93 -10.97 -16.63
C PRO A 244 21.90 -10.66 -15.54
N ALA A 245 20.83 -9.98 -15.91
CA ALA A 245 19.67 -9.76 -15.01
C ALA A 245 18.73 -10.97 -15.02
N ARG A 246 18.03 -11.19 -13.93
CA ARG A 246 16.91 -12.12 -13.88
C ARG A 246 15.61 -11.36 -14.20
N ALA A 247 15.20 -11.40 -15.47
CA ALA A 247 14.10 -10.58 -15.95
C ALA A 247 13.35 -11.23 -17.13
N ASN A 248 12.24 -10.63 -17.52
CA ASN A 248 11.62 -10.88 -18.82
C ASN A 248 12.10 -9.83 -19.81
N PRO A 249 12.74 -10.21 -20.95
CA PRO A 249 13.38 -9.26 -21.87
C PRO A 249 12.38 -8.29 -22.50
N GLU A 250 11.21 -8.76 -22.94
CA GLU A 250 10.17 -7.92 -23.55
C GLU A 250 9.67 -6.84 -22.59
N LYS A 251 9.48 -7.22 -21.32
CA LYS A 251 9.01 -6.29 -20.29
C LYS A 251 10.06 -5.25 -19.91
N ILE A 252 11.32 -5.66 -19.80
CA ILE A 252 12.41 -4.70 -19.53
C ILE A 252 12.67 -3.80 -20.75
N GLN A 253 12.57 -4.33 -21.96
CA GLN A 253 12.62 -3.50 -23.17
C GLN A 253 11.52 -2.43 -23.14
N ARG A 254 10.29 -2.78 -22.75
CA ARG A 254 9.20 -1.81 -22.59
C ARG A 254 9.51 -0.74 -21.53
N VAL A 255 10.14 -1.13 -20.40
CA VAL A 255 10.61 -0.16 -19.39
C VAL A 255 11.59 0.82 -20.02
N LEU A 256 12.61 0.32 -20.73
CA LEU A 256 13.61 1.15 -21.42
C LEU A 256 12.96 2.09 -22.43
N PHE A 257 12.06 1.59 -23.29
CA PHE A 257 11.31 2.41 -24.23
C PHE A 257 10.56 3.55 -23.54
N ASN A 258 9.79 3.25 -22.51
CA ASN A 258 9.00 4.24 -21.77
C ASN A 258 9.90 5.33 -21.14
N LEU A 259 11.03 4.93 -20.57
CA LEU A 259 11.95 5.87 -19.93
C LEU A 259 12.73 6.70 -20.94
N ILE A 260 13.26 6.09 -22.00
CA ILE A 260 14.03 6.78 -23.04
C ILE A 260 13.12 7.72 -23.84
N GLN A 261 11.93 7.28 -24.23
CA GLN A 261 10.95 8.12 -24.93
C GLN A 261 10.54 9.34 -24.09
N ASN A 262 10.31 9.12 -22.80
CA ASN A 262 10.01 10.22 -21.88
C ASN A 262 11.20 11.20 -21.80
N ALA A 263 12.42 10.71 -21.69
CA ALA A 263 13.64 11.52 -21.70
C ALA A 263 13.79 12.32 -23.01
N ILE A 264 13.64 11.68 -24.17
CA ILE A 264 13.67 12.36 -25.47
C ILE A 264 12.60 13.44 -25.52
N ARG A 265 11.35 13.15 -25.07
CA ARG A 265 10.23 14.11 -25.08
C ARG A 265 10.54 15.39 -24.30
N HIS A 266 11.18 15.27 -23.14
CA HIS A 266 11.46 16.40 -22.25
C HIS A 266 12.83 17.04 -22.45
N THR A 267 13.63 16.53 -23.39
CA THR A 267 14.92 17.11 -23.78
C THR A 267 14.71 18.11 -24.93
N PRO A 268 15.22 19.33 -24.86
CA PRO A 268 15.20 20.28 -25.98
C PRO A 268 16.02 19.77 -27.16
N GLY A 269 15.78 20.29 -28.37
CA GLY A 269 16.67 20.06 -29.51
C GLY A 269 18.09 20.49 -29.15
N ASP A 270 19.13 19.79 -29.64
CA ASP A 270 20.53 19.90 -29.23
C ASP A 270 20.92 19.31 -27.87
N GLY A 271 19.98 18.74 -27.15
CA GLY A 271 20.21 18.05 -25.86
C GLY A 271 20.65 16.59 -26.04
N SER A 272 20.81 15.91 -24.89
CA SER A 272 21.28 14.53 -24.87
C SER A 272 20.53 13.66 -23.85
N VAL A 273 20.41 12.38 -24.19
CA VAL A 273 19.94 11.32 -23.30
C VAL A 273 21.01 10.24 -23.23
N VAL A 274 21.40 9.86 -22.02
CA VAL A 274 22.41 8.81 -21.77
C VAL A 274 21.79 7.69 -20.97
N VAL A 275 21.86 6.46 -21.50
CA VAL A 275 21.47 5.25 -20.79
C VAL A 275 22.71 4.57 -20.25
N ARG A 276 22.78 4.35 -18.93
CA ARG A 276 23.90 3.67 -18.26
C ARG A 276 23.40 2.40 -17.60
N ALA A 277 24.24 1.37 -17.56
CA ALA A 277 23.97 0.17 -16.80
C ALA A 277 25.24 -0.27 -16.07
N GLU A 278 25.13 -0.46 -14.75
CA GLU A 278 26.27 -0.77 -13.89
C GLU A 278 25.90 -1.88 -12.89
N PRO A 279 26.86 -2.76 -12.52
CA PRO A 279 26.66 -3.75 -11.49
C PRO A 279 26.65 -3.07 -10.11
N VAL A 280 25.74 -3.49 -9.23
CA VAL A 280 25.67 -3.08 -7.81
C VAL A 280 25.66 -4.30 -6.91
N ALA A 281 25.87 -4.12 -5.62
CA ALA A 281 25.97 -5.23 -4.66
C ALA A 281 24.72 -6.15 -4.64
N THR A 282 23.55 -5.62 -4.98
CA THR A 282 22.27 -6.33 -4.94
C THR A 282 21.74 -6.75 -6.31
N GLY A 283 22.46 -6.45 -7.40
CA GLY A 283 21.99 -6.71 -8.77
C GLY A 283 22.59 -5.78 -9.79
N ILE A 284 21.76 -5.20 -10.64
CA ILE A 284 22.13 -4.27 -11.69
C ILE A 284 21.30 -3.01 -11.53
N GLU A 285 21.94 -1.86 -11.71
CA GLU A 285 21.27 -0.56 -11.75
C GLU A 285 21.35 0.00 -13.18
N VAL A 286 20.22 0.43 -13.69
CA VAL A 286 20.11 1.12 -14.97
C VAL A 286 19.69 2.55 -14.71
N GLU A 287 20.39 3.50 -15.33
CA GLU A 287 20.17 4.93 -15.20
C GLU A 287 19.89 5.55 -16.55
N ILE A 288 18.85 6.34 -16.65
CA ILE A 288 18.54 7.18 -17.81
C ILE A 288 18.69 8.64 -17.37
N VAL A 289 19.59 9.36 -18.02
CA VAL A 289 19.90 10.77 -17.73
C VAL A 289 19.56 11.60 -18.94
N ASP A 290 18.71 12.60 -18.79
CA ASP A 290 18.44 13.60 -19.80
C ASP A 290 18.99 14.98 -19.43
N SER A 291 19.16 15.84 -20.43
CA SER A 291 19.56 17.24 -20.27
C SER A 291 18.39 18.21 -20.36
N GLY A 292 17.18 17.76 -20.04
CA GLY A 292 15.96 18.55 -20.12
C GLY A 292 15.77 19.51 -18.94
N ASP A 293 14.55 20.04 -18.77
CA ASP A 293 14.20 21.02 -17.74
C ASP A 293 14.18 20.44 -16.31
N GLY A 294 14.26 19.10 -16.18
CA GLY A 294 14.16 18.43 -14.90
C GLY A 294 12.72 18.31 -14.38
N ILE A 295 12.60 17.87 -13.13
CA ILE A 295 11.31 17.69 -12.45
C ILE A 295 11.28 18.55 -11.18
N ALA A 296 10.25 19.36 -11.03
CA ALA A 296 10.08 20.22 -9.87
C ALA A 296 10.00 19.38 -8.56
N PRO A 297 10.52 19.89 -7.43
CA PRO A 297 10.57 19.11 -6.18
C PRO A 297 9.22 18.60 -5.70
N ASP A 298 8.17 19.39 -5.88
CA ASP A 298 6.78 19.06 -5.51
C ASP A 298 6.12 18.04 -6.45
N GLU A 299 6.66 17.81 -7.63
CA GLU A 299 6.18 16.84 -8.60
C GLU A 299 6.83 15.47 -8.45
N ARG A 300 8.03 15.40 -7.82
CA ARG A 300 8.88 14.20 -7.77
C ARG A 300 8.19 12.97 -7.19
N ASP A 301 7.34 13.15 -6.19
CA ASP A 301 6.61 12.05 -5.53
C ASP A 301 5.46 11.51 -6.39
N HIS A 302 5.05 12.28 -7.40
CA HIS A 302 3.86 11.99 -8.22
C HIS A 302 4.16 11.49 -9.63
N VAL A 303 5.38 11.64 -10.15
CA VAL A 303 5.71 11.31 -11.55
C VAL A 303 5.50 9.85 -11.93
N PHE A 304 5.55 8.93 -10.97
CA PHE A 304 5.25 7.51 -11.17
C PHE A 304 3.79 7.14 -10.92
N THR A 305 2.94 8.12 -10.62
CA THR A 305 1.49 7.90 -10.46
C THR A 305 0.83 7.84 -11.84
N ALA A 306 -0.04 6.86 -12.06
CA ALA A 306 -0.74 6.71 -13.32
C ALA A 306 -1.53 7.99 -13.68
N PHE A 307 -1.47 8.40 -14.95
CA PHE A 307 -2.10 9.62 -15.49
C PHE A 307 -1.58 10.95 -14.92
N TYR A 308 -0.49 10.91 -14.19
CA TYR A 308 0.15 12.15 -13.77
C TYR A 308 0.87 12.81 -14.96
N GLN A 309 0.56 14.07 -15.20
CA GLN A 309 1.20 14.92 -16.19
C GLN A 309 1.67 16.19 -15.46
N GLY A 310 2.98 16.29 -15.27
CA GLY A 310 3.62 17.49 -14.68
C GLY A 310 3.61 18.68 -15.64
N GLY A 311 3.98 19.84 -15.13
CA GLY A 311 4.14 21.07 -15.91
C GLY A 311 2.91 21.99 -15.97
N THR A 312 3.09 23.17 -16.57
CA THR A 312 2.03 24.15 -16.75
C THR A 312 1.01 23.70 -17.80
N GLN A 313 -0.22 24.24 -17.73
CA GLN A 313 -1.32 23.90 -18.64
C GLN A 313 -0.99 24.06 -20.14
N ALA A 314 0.05 24.85 -20.49
CA ALA A 314 0.55 25.05 -21.84
C ALA A 314 1.42 23.88 -22.34
N SER A 315 2.07 23.11 -21.46
CA SER A 315 2.88 21.93 -21.78
C SER A 315 2.05 20.62 -21.82
N ARG A 316 0.78 20.65 -21.38
CA ARG A 316 -0.14 19.51 -21.39
C ARG A 316 -0.70 19.12 -22.77
N THR A 317 -0.36 19.87 -23.82
CA THR A 317 -0.77 19.56 -25.21
C THR A 317 0.14 18.54 -25.90
N GLY A 318 1.05 17.91 -25.16
CA GLY A 318 2.00 16.91 -25.68
C GLY A 318 1.51 15.47 -25.53
N ASP A 319 1.75 14.69 -26.55
CA ASP A 319 1.50 13.27 -26.77
C ASP A 319 1.90 12.35 -25.61
N GLY A 320 1.03 12.08 -24.66
CA GLY A 320 1.27 11.02 -23.68
C GLY A 320 0.24 11.01 -22.55
N ALA A 321 -0.38 9.87 -22.32
CA ALA A 321 -1.43 9.66 -21.33
C ALA A 321 -0.92 9.64 -19.87
N GLY A 322 0.38 9.88 -19.60
CA GLY A 322 0.95 9.80 -18.25
C GLY A 322 0.97 8.38 -17.66
N LEU A 323 0.91 7.34 -18.51
CA LEU A 323 0.96 5.93 -18.10
C LEU A 323 2.36 5.34 -18.15
N GLY A 324 3.24 5.78 -19.06
CA GLY A 324 4.51 5.13 -19.32
C GLY A 324 5.42 4.96 -18.09
N LEU A 325 5.54 5.99 -17.24
CA LEU A 325 6.32 5.90 -15.98
C LEU A 325 5.65 4.97 -14.95
N ALA A 326 4.32 4.97 -14.85
CA ALA A 326 3.59 4.09 -13.96
C ALA A 326 3.72 2.61 -14.39
N VAL A 327 3.61 2.32 -15.68
CA VAL A 327 3.83 0.99 -16.27
C VAL A 327 5.28 0.54 -16.05
N ALA A 328 6.25 1.42 -16.29
CA ALA A 328 7.66 1.13 -16.03
C ALA A 328 7.90 0.76 -14.56
N ARG A 329 7.32 1.51 -13.62
CA ARG A 329 7.38 1.21 -12.20
C ARG A 329 6.76 -0.14 -11.86
N ALA A 330 5.55 -0.40 -12.32
CA ALA A 330 4.86 -1.66 -12.05
C ALA A 330 5.63 -2.88 -12.59
N ILE A 331 6.20 -2.77 -13.80
CA ILE A 331 7.03 -3.83 -14.38
C ILE A 331 8.29 -4.06 -13.53
N VAL A 332 9.04 -3.01 -13.18
CA VAL A 332 10.27 -3.12 -12.38
C VAL A 332 9.98 -3.73 -11.01
N GLU A 333 8.92 -3.28 -10.32
CA GLU A 333 8.50 -3.82 -9.03
C GLU A 333 8.08 -5.30 -9.13
N ALA A 334 7.40 -5.69 -10.20
CA ALA A 334 7.03 -7.08 -10.49
C ALA A 334 8.25 -7.99 -10.73
N HIS A 335 9.39 -7.42 -11.14
CA HIS A 335 10.67 -8.13 -11.25
C HIS A 335 11.46 -8.17 -9.93
N GLY A 336 10.91 -7.62 -8.84
CA GLY A 336 11.58 -7.52 -7.54
C GLY A 336 12.62 -6.40 -7.48
N GLY A 337 12.59 -5.48 -8.44
CA GLY A 337 13.43 -4.29 -8.51
C GLY A 337 12.77 -3.06 -7.85
N ARG A 338 13.40 -1.92 -8.06
CA ARG A 338 12.90 -0.61 -7.62
C ARG A 338 13.20 0.43 -8.70
N ILE A 339 12.33 1.43 -8.86
CA ILE A 339 12.54 2.60 -9.72
C ILE A 339 12.41 3.87 -8.90
N TRP A 340 13.25 4.88 -9.17
CA TRP A 340 13.24 6.15 -8.44
C TRP A 340 13.87 7.29 -9.27
N LEU A 341 13.61 8.51 -8.84
CA LEU A 341 14.34 9.69 -9.31
C LEU A 341 15.60 9.89 -8.47
N ALA A 342 16.75 9.98 -9.11
CA ALA A 342 17.98 10.37 -8.46
C ALA A 342 18.16 11.90 -8.50
N ASP A 343 19.02 12.43 -7.61
CA ASP A 343 19.36 13.84 -7.62
C ASP A 343 20.14 14.18 -8.88
N SER A 344 19.76 15.29 -9.51
CA SER A 344 20.40 15.81 -10.70
C SER A 344 20.62 17.32 -10.54
N SER A 345 21.76 17.80 -11.00
CA SER A 345 22.05 19.24 -11.07
C SER A 345 21.49 19.89 -12.33
N ALA A 346 21.17 19.11 -13.35
CA ALA A 346 20.57 19.52 -14.61
C ALA A 346 19.82 18.34 -15.23
N GLY A 347 18.63 18.59 -15.78
CA GLY A 347 17.80 17.56 -16.38
C GLY A 347 17.20 16.56 -15.37
N THR A 348 16.70 15.44 -15.86
CA THR A 348 16.14 14.36 -15.05
C THR A 348 17.07 13.16 -15.03
N ARG A 349 17.06 12.45 -13.90
CA ARG A 349 17.78 11.20 -13.72
C ARG A 349 16.85 10.16 -13.13
N VAL A 350 16.44 9.20 -13.98
CA VAL A 350 15.64 8.06 -13.57
C VAL A 350 16.52 6.85 -13.40
N ARG A 351 16.40 6.15 -12.28
CA ARG A 351 17.13 4.91 -12.02
C ARG A 351 16.16 3.77 -11.73
N PHE A 352 16.54 2.59 -12.16
CA PHE A 352 15.88 1.38 -11.70
C PHE A 352 16.89 0.27 -11.44
N SER A 353 16.53 -0.64 -10.54
CA SER A 353 17.34 -1.82 -10.22
C SER A 353 16.65 -3.11 -10.61
N LEU A 354 17.46 -4.11 -10.98
CA LEU A 354 17.00 -5.48 -11.24
C LEU A 354 17.86 -6.47 -10.47
N PRO A 355 17.30 -7.61 -10.00
CA PRO A 355 18.09 -8.68 -9.39
C PRO A 355 18.99 -9.32 -10.44
N ALA A 356 20.23 -9.66 -10.03
CA ALA A 356 21.13 -10.44 -10.86
C ALA A 356 20.61 -11.86 -11.07
N ALA A 357 20.84 -12.44 -12.23
CA ALA A 357 20.64 -13.87 -12.45
C ALA A 357 21.78 -14.64 -11.76
N VAL A 358 21.47 -15.33 -10.66
CA VAL A 358 22.41 -16.20 -9.94
C VAL A 358 22.70 -17.46 -10.72
#